data_217517e736359a541dc49b31a8ec0066
#
_entry.id   217517e736359a541dc49b31a8ec0066
#
_cell.length_a   1.000
_cell.length_b   1.000
_cell.length_c   1.000
_cell.angle_alpha   90.00
_cell.angle_beta   90.00
_cell.angle_gamma   90.00
#
_symmetry.space_group_name_H-M   'P 1'
#
loop_
_entity.id
_entity.type
_entity.pdbx_description
1 polymer ?
#
loop_
_entity_poly.entity_id
_entity_poly.type
_entity_poly.pdbx_seq_one_letter_code
_entity_poly.pdbx_strand_id
1 'polypeptide(L)'
;MIDRLLSIFARGLCAGGLCLAMSVGGCAGPAGSGAPAAAAAKGGVVQLASQPASQPASAPAMVFPEGKFVSIFDGKSLAGWKVPKFGADGKVWVQDGQMHVGIGDGCTGATWTGSIMREDYELSLEARRVKGGDIFCGLTFPVGKEPVTLILGGWGGELVGLSCIDRYDASENATTTTIPFKNDQWYDVRVKVTKARVQCFLDDKEIVNVEREGRKFSIRWEVEESVPLGLATWKTHGALRNIRLRRLIDAEK
;
A
#
# COMPACT_ATOMS: atom_id res chain seq x y z
N MET A 1 26.51 -30.72 31.31
CA MET A 1 26.61 -29.54 32.18
C MET A 1 25.78 -28.46 31.51
N ILE A 2 24.45 -28.37 31.76
CA ILE A 2 23.83 -27.77 32.95
C ILE A 2 24.37 -26.35 33.11
N ASP A 3 23.60 -25.28 32.87
CA ASP A 3 22.45 -24.73 33.55
C ASP A 3 21.84 -23.63 32.68
N ARG A 4 20.56 -23.58 32.47
CA ARG A 4 19.46 -22.89 33.17
C ARG A 4 19.74 -21.41 33.48
N LEU A 5 18.88 -20.55 32.89
CA LEU A 5 18.18 -19.54 33.68
C LEU A 5 16.86 -19.11 33.00
N LEU A 6 15.81 -19.33 33.77
CA LEU A 6 14.40 -18.97 33.56
C LEU A 6 14.13 -17.52 33.99
N SER A 7 13.01 -17.07 33.44
CA SER A 7 12.02 -16.09 33.98
C SER A 7 12.41 -14.62 34.01
N ILE A 8 11.44 -13.73 33.63
CA ILE A 8 10.39 -13.25 34.54
C ILE A 8 9.21 -12.69 33.73
N PHE A 9 8.03 -13.23 34.04
CA PHE A 9 6.73 -12.59 33.79
C PHE A 9 6.54 -11.41 34.73
N ALA A 10 6.05 -10.28 34.22
CA ALA A 10 5.42 -9.26 35.05
C ALA A 10 4.04 -8.91 34.47
N ARG A 11 3.02 -9.48 35.11
CA ARG A 11 1.63 -9.05 35.03
C ARG A 11 1.49 -7.75 35.82
N GLY A 12 0.95 -6.72 35.21
CA GLY A 12 0.48 -5.50 35.88
C GLY A 12 -1.01 -5.35 35.66
N LEU A 13 -1.80 -5.86 36.60
CA LEU A 13 -3.20 -5.53 36.79
C LEU A 13 -3.25 -4.17 37.49
N CYS A 14 -4.02 -3.23 37.02
CA CYS A 14 -4.55 -2.14 37.84
C CYS A 14 -6.02 -1.93 37.55
N ALA A 15 -6.79 -2.15 38.60
CA ALA A 15 -8.22 -1.98 38.70
C ALA A 15 -8.62 -0.54 38.98
N GLY A 16 -9.80 -0.15 38.49
CA GLY A 16 -10.84 0.51 39.25
C GLY A 16 -10.70 2.01 39.51
N GLY A 17 -11.61 2.77 38.96
CA GLY A 17 -11.89 4.15 39.37
C GLY A 17 -13.25 4.61 38.86
N LEU A 18 -14.28 4.27 39.57
CA LEU A 18 -15.66 4.71 39.45
C LEU A 18 -15.83 6.10 40.15
N CYS A 19 -16.39 7.11 39.46
CA CYS A 19 -17.04 8.28 40.06
C CYS A 19 -17.95 8.89 39.01
N LEU A 20 -19.15 8.84 39.16
CA LEU A 20 -20.25 9.47 39.92
C LEU A 20 -20.79 10.70 39.18
N ALA A 21 -22.01 10.54 38.75
CA ALA A 21 -22.90 11.56 38.19
C ALA A 21 -23.26 12.61 39.24
N MET A 22 -23.45 13.84 38.83
CA MET A 22 -24.46 14.71 39.43
C MET A 22 -25.07 15.68 38.44
N SER A 23 -26.29 15.76 38.54
CA SER A 23 -27.43 16.35 37.91
C SER A 23 -27.66 17.83 38.25
N VAL A 24 -28.57 18.40 37.47
CA VAL A 24 -29.61 19.36 37.77
C VAL A 24 -29.28 20.85 37.58
N GLY A 25 -30.15 21.50 36.82
CA GLY A 25 -30.34 22.93 36.82
C GLY A 25 -30.93 23.45 35.52
N GLY A 26 -32.24 23.34 35.41
CA GLY A 26 -33.10 24.01 34.46
C GLY A 26 -33.41 25.42 34.86
N CYS A 27 -33.72 26.27 33.87
CA CYS A 27 -34.61 27.44 34.03
C CYS A 27 -35.25 27.77 32.70
N ALA A 28 -36.56 27.96 32.77
CA ALA A 28 -37.48 28.27 31.69
C ALA A 28 -37.61 29.76 31.39
N GLY A 29 -37.82 30.08 30.09
CA GLY A 29 -38.67 31.07 29.45
C GLY A 29 -38.47 32.58 29.76
N PRO A 30 -39.09 33.49 29.00
CA PRO A 30 -40.37 33.36 28.30
C PRO A 30 -40.41 33.90 26.86
N ALA A 31 -41.58 33.72 26.25
CA ALA A 31 -42.03 34.12 24.95
C ALA A 31 -42.04 35.64 24.66
N GLY A 32 -41.80 36.00 23.41
CA GLY A 32 -42.02 37.35 22.88
C GLY A 32 -42.48 37.24 21.42
N SER A 33 -43.72 37.62 21.24
CA SER A 33 -44.54 37.72 20.02
C SER A 33 -44.03 38.73 19.00
N GLY A 34 -44.22 38.49 17.72
CA GLY A 34 -44.22 39.55 16.70
C GLY A 34 -44.02 39.06 15.26
N ALA A 35 -45.07 38.68 14.59
CA ALA A 35 -45.08 38.68 13.14
C ALA A 35 -45.44 40.11 12.62
N PRO A 36 -44.94 40.50 11.43
CA PRO A 36 -45.91 40.74 10.38
C PRO A 36 -45.55 40.08 9.03
N ALA A 37 -46.58 39.75 8.32
CA ALA A 37 -46.61 39.26 6.95
C ALA A 37 -46.13 40.33 5.97
N ALA A 38 -45.37 39.95 4.94
CA ALA A 38 -45.36 40.62 3.64
C ALA A 38 -44.84 39.73 2.49
N ALA A 39 -45.68 39.62 1.51
CA ALA A 39 -45.43 39.55 0.06
C ALA A 39 -44.72 38.33 -0.55
N ALA A 40 -45.54 37.53 -1.21
CA ALA A 40 -45.16 36.55 -2.22
C ALA A 40 -44.46 37.20 -3.41
N ALA A 41 -43.19 36.83 -3.66
CA ALA A 41 -42.54 37.03 -4.93
C ALA A 41 -42.43 35.67 -5.63
N LYS A 42 -43.10 35.54 -6.78
CA LYS A 42 -42.98 34.42 -7.71
C LYS A 42 -41.59 34.49 -8.34
N GLY A 43 -40.65 33.71 -7.83
CA GLY A 43 -39.35 33.48 -8.44
C GLY A 43 -39.34 32.13 -9.11
N GLY A 44 -39.22 32.11 -10.45
CA GLY A 44 -39.14 30.87 -11.22
C GLY A 44 -37.95 30.03 -10.82
N VAL A 45 -38.21 28.78 -10.52
CA VAL A 45 -37.17 27.75 -10.29
C VAL A 45 -36.54 27.45 -11.63
N VAL A 46 -35.36 28.01 -11.89
CA VAL A 46 -34.47 27.55 -12.96
C VAL A 46 -33.89 26.23 -12.50
N GLN A 47 -34.42 25.17 -13.04
CA GLN A 47 -33.92 23.81 -12.86
C GLN A 47 -32.60 23.72 -13.61
N LEU A 48 -31.47 23.91 -12.92
CA LEU A 48 -30.15 23.56 -13.47
C LEU A 48 -30.15 22.05 -13.68
N ALA A 49 -30.22 21.63 -14.94
CA ALA A 49 -29.96 20.26 -15.34
C ALA A 49 -28.53 19.91 -14.92
N SER A 50 -28.39 19.06 -13.91
CA SER A 50 -27.12 18.43 -13.54
C SER A 50 -26.66 17.57 -14.71
N GLN A 51 -25.67 18.04 -15.46
CA GLN A 51 -24.96 17.21 -16.43
C GLN A 51 -24.34 16.02 -15.67
N PRO A 52 -24.52 14.78 -16.16
CA PRO A 52 -23.83 13.65 -15.59
C PRO A 52 -22.33 13.89 -15.75
N ALA A 53 -21.59 13.81 -14.62
CA ALA A 53 -20.15 13.86 -14.63
C ALA A 53 -19.63 12.79 -15.60
N SER A 54 -18.96 13.23 -16.67
CA SER A 54 -18.31 12.34 -17.63
C SER A 54 -17.36 11.42 -16.85
N GLN A 55 -17.61 10.11 -16.91
CA GLN A 55 -16.67 9.12 -16.42
C GLN A 55 -15.31 9.37 -17.09
N PRO A 56 -14.19 9.38 -16.33
CA PRO A 56 -12.89 9.52 -16.96
C PRO A 56 -12.72 8.39 -17.96
N ALA A 57 -12.40 8.76 -19.20
CA ALA A 57 -12.12 7.80 -20.27
C ALA A 57 -11.09 6.79 -19.76
N SER A 58 -11.38 5.49 -19.83
CA SER A 58 -10.44 4.43 -19.46
C SER A 58 -9.16 4.64 -20.26
N ALA A 59 -8.03 4.72 -19.57
CA ALA A 59 -6.74 4.83 -20.22
C ALA A 59 -6.57 3.70 -21.26
N PRO A 60 -5.98 3.95 -22.44
CA PRO A 60 -5.81 2.93 -23.47
C PRO A 60 -5.10 1.72 -22.88
N ALA A 61 -5.57 0.52 -23.23
CA ALA A 61 -5.00 -0.73 -22.73
C ALA A 61 -3.51 -0.78 -23.10
N MET A 62 -2.64 -0.80 -22.08
CA MET A 62 -1.20 -0.88 -22.27
C MET A 62 -0.84 -2.28 -22.78
N VAL A 63 -0.06 -2.36 -23.85
CA VAL A 63 0.43 -3.61 -24.43
C VAL A 63 1.82 -3.91 -23.86
N PHE A 64 2.02 -5.12 -23.36
CA PHE A 64 3.32 -5.60 -22.87
C PHE A 64 3.89 -6.62 -23.88
N PRO A 65 4.86 -6.21 -24.72
CA PRO A 65 5.52 -7.13 -25.64
C PRO A 65 6.32 -8.19 -24.87
N GLU A 66 6.45 -9.39 -25.45
CA GLU A 66 7.28 -10.44 -24.87
C GLU A 66 8.76 -10.02 -24.82
N GLY A 67 9.42 -10.31 -23.70
CA GLY A 67 10.84 -10.06 -23.47
C GLY A 67 11.24 -8.58 -23.36
N LYS A 68 10.32 -7.62 -23.55
CA LYS A 68 10.64 -6.20 -23.52
C LYS A 68 9.97 -5.49 -22.35
N PHE A 69 10.75 -4.79 -21.53
CA PHE A 69 10.23 -3.94 -20.48
C PHE A 69 9.51 -2.71 -21.03
N VAL A 70 8.34 -2.45 -20.48
CA VAL A 70 7.54 -1.23 -20.70
C VAL A 70 7.49 -0.47 -19.39
N SER A 71 7.87 0.81 -19.43
CA SER A 71 7.76 1.68 -18.26
C SER A 71 6.30 1.96 -17.94
N ILE A 72 5.92 1.81 -16.67
CA ILE A 72 4.63 2.18 -16.13
C ILE A 72 4.72 3.41 -15.20
N PHE A 73 5.90 4.02 -15.14
CA PHE A 73 6.13 5.29 -14.46
C PHE A 73 7.01 6.17 -15.34
N ASP A 74 6.53 7.37 -15.65
CA ASP A 74 7.18 8.29 -16.60
C ASP A 74 8.31 9.14 -15.98
N GLY A 75 8.47 9.06 -14.64
CA GLY A 75 9.43 9.87 -13.89
C GLY A 75 9.08 11.36 -13.79
N LYS A 76 7.92 11.78 -14.29
CA LYS A 76 7.52 13.20 -14.37
C LYS A 76 6.21 13.48 -13.61
N SER A 77 5.32 12.50 -13.57
CA SER A 77 3.98 12.66 -13.01
C SER A 77 3.48 11.36 -12.39
N LEU A 78 2.35 11.42 -11.69
CA LEU A 78 1.63 10.25 -11.22
C LEU A 78 0.59 9.75 -12.26
N ALA A 79 0.77 10.05 -13.54
CA ALA A 79 -0.12 9.57 -14.60
C ALA A 79 -0.20 8.02 -14.57
N GLY A 80 -1.44 7.49 -14.53
CA GLY A 80 -1.68 6.06 -14.40
C GLY A 80 -1.56 5.52 -12.96
N TRP A 81 -1.24 6.36 -11.98
CA TRP A 81 -1.18 6.01 -10.57
C TRP A 81 -2.22 6.80 -9.78
N LYS A 82 -2.99 6.14 -8.94
CA LYS A 82 -3.84 6.78 -7.92
C LYS A 82 -3.11 6.81 -6.59
N VAL A 83 -3.35 7.83 -5.79
CA VAL A 83 -2.94 7.90 -4.39
C VAL A 83 -4.16 7.55 -3.54
N PRO A 84 -4.27 6.31 -3.07
CA PRO A 84 -5.42 5.87 -2.29
C PRO A 84 -5.35 6.43 -0.87
N LYS A 85 -6.43 6.24 -0.11
CA LYS A 85 -6.52 6.62 1.30
C LYS A 85 -6.35 5.40 2.18
N PHE A 86 -5.21 5.29 2.84
CA PHE A 86 -4.94 4.24 3.84
C PHE A 86 -5.38 4.63 5.25
N GLY A 87 -5.79 5.89 5.45
CA GLY A 87 -6.34 6.40 6.71
C GLY A 87 -5.42 7.35 7.46
N ALA A 88 -4.11 7.15 7.44
CA ALA A 88 -3.12 7.99 8.12
C ALA A 88 -1.92 8.28 7.20
N ASP A 89 -2.23 8.58 5.95
CA ASP A 89 -1.28 8.66 4.85
C ASP A 89 -0.47 9.96 4.86
N GLY A 90 0.78 9.84 4.42
CA GLY A 90 1.64 10.96 4.04
C GLY A 90 1.36 11.44 2.61
N LYS A 91 2.24 12.28 2.10
CA LYS A 91 2.18 12.77 0.72
C LYS A 91 2.85 11.77 -0.23
N VAL A 92 2.31 11.68 -1.47
CA VAL A 92 2.99 11.06 -2.60
C VAL A 92 3.22 12.14 -3.66
N TRP A 93 4.45 12.24 -4.18
CA TRP A 93 4.80 13.24 -5.20
C TRP A 93 5.89 12.70 -6.12
N VAL A 94 6.12 13.39 -7.23
CA VAL A 94 7.23 13.09 -8.16
C VAL A 94 8.22 14.21 -8.10
N GLN A 95 9.50 13.86 -7.97
CA GLN A 95 10.61 14.78 -7.97
C GLN A 95 11.88 14.07 -8.47
N ASP A 96 12.69 14.73 -9.28
CA ASP A 96 13.99 14.23 -9.79
C ASP A 96 13.89 12.83 -10.44
N GLY A 97 12.81 12.57 -11.17
CA GLY A 97 12.57 11.28 -11.83
C GLY A 97 12.10 10.16 -10.88
N GLN A 98 11.77 10.48 -9.65
CA GLN A 98 11.43 9.54 -8.58
C GLN A 98 10.00 9.75 -8.07
N MET A 99 9.29 8.68 -7.81
CA MET A 99 8.07 8.67 -7.02
C MET A 99 8.47 8.64 -5.54
N HIS A 100 8.19 9.69 -4.82
CA HIS A 100 8.39 9.76 -3.38
C HIS A 100 7.10 9.37 -2.66
N VAL A 101 7.21 8.44 -1.73
CA VAL A 101 6.13 8.01 -0.84
C VAL A 101 6.52 8.44 0.57
N GLY A 102 5.92 9.53 1.04
CA GLY A 102 6.30 10.22 2.27
C GLY A 102 5.83 9.51 3.53
N ILE A 103 6.33 9.98 4.66
CA ILE A 103 5.97 9.45 5.97
C ILE A 103 4.52 9.81 6.31
N GLY A 104 3.73 8.82 6.69
CA GLY A 104 2.45 8.93 7.37
C GLY A 104 2.50 8.28 8.76
N ASP A 105 1.40 8.28 9.49
CA ASP A 105 1.28 7.53 10.77
C ASP A 105 0.96 6.04 10.56
N GLY A 106 0.79 5.64 9.33
CA GLY A 106 0.54 4.27 8.87
C GLY A 106 1.11 4.07 7.48
N CYS A 107 0.33 3.37 6.62
CA CYS A 107 0.64 3.20 5.21
C CYS A 107 0.51 4.52 4.44
N THR A 108 1.43 4.71 3.51
CA THR A 108 1.34 5.70 2.42
C THR A 108 1.68 4.98 1.13
N GLY A 109 1.01 5.28 0.01
CA GLY A 109 1.33 4.57 -1.22
C GLY A 109 0.66 5.11 -2.47
N ALA A 110 0.96 4.45 -3.58
CA ALA A 110 0.35 4.67 -4.89
C ALA A 110 -0.01 3.34 -5.54
N THR A 111 -1.13 3.31 -6.26
CA THR A 111 -1.67 2.12 -6.90
C THR A 111 -1.79 2.34 -8.39
N TRP A 112 -1.27 1.43 -9.16
CA TRP A 112 -1.36 1.42 -10.61
C TRP A 112 -2.80 1.19 -11.08
N THR A 113 -3.28 2.00 -11.99
CA THR A 113 -4.66 1.95 -12.52
C THR A 113 -4.75 1.39 -13.93
N GLY A 114 -3.61 1.19 -14.59
CA GLY A 114 -3.55 0.67 -15.94
C GLY A 114 -3.63 -0.86 -16.01
N SER A 115 -3.44 -1.40 -17.22
CA SER A 115 -3.42 -2.84 -17.45
C SER A 115 -2.31 -3.53 -16.66
N ILE A 116 -2.56 -4.76 -16.22
CA ILE A 116 -1.61 -5.59 -15.48
C ILE A 116 -1.69 -7.05 -15.93
N MET A 117 -0.56 -7.69 -16.06
CA MET A 117 -0.46 -9.14 -16.22
C MET A 117 -0.56 -9.82 -14.86
N ARG A 118 -1.12 -11.02 -14.82
CA ARG A 118 -1.31 -11.77 -13.57
C ARG A 118 -0.44 -13.02 -13.47
N GLU A 119 0.15 -13.43 -14.59
CA GLU A 119 1.05 -14.59 -14.73
C GLU A 119 2.01 -14.34 -15.87
N ASP A 120 3.13 -15.05 -15.86
CA ASP A 120 4.18 -15.02 -16.88
C ASP A 120 4.69 -13.60 -17.16
N TYR A 121 5.02 -12.91 -16.08
CA TYR A 121 5.53 -11.54 -16.15
C TYR A 121 6.70 -11.31 -15.20
N GLU A 122 7.43 -10.25 -15.48
CA GLU A 122 8.44 -9.69 -14.59
C GLU A 122 8.17 -8.20 -14.36
N LEU A 123 8.22 -7.81 -13.09
CA LEU A 123 8.16 -6.44 -12.61
C LEU A 123 9.55 -6.07 -12.10
N SER A 124 10.05 -4.91 -12.52
CA SER A 124 11.34 -4.37 -12.08
C SER A 124 11.18 -2.92 -11.67
N LEU A 125 11.85 -2.53 -10.59
CA LEU A 125 11.96 -1.16 -10.12
C LEU A 125 13.22 -0.97 -9.29
N GLU A 126 13.58 0.27 -9.02
CA GLU A 126 14.58 0.61 -8.02
C GLU A 126 13.88 1.28 -6.83
N ALA A 127 14.27 0.89 -5.62
CA ALA A 127 13.72 1.42 -4.37
C ALA A 127 14.83 1.88 -3.42
N ARG A 128 14.52 2.92 -2.64
CA ARG A 128 15.44 3.51 -1.68
C ARG A 128 14.68 3.96 -0.44
N ARG A 129 15.23 3.68 0.75
CA ARG A 129 14.78 4.30 1.99
C ARG A 129 15.43 5.65 2.16
N VAL A 130 14.64 6.73 2.11
CA VAL A 130 15.14 8.11 2.26
C VAL A 130 15.23 8.49 3.74
N LYS A 131 14.19 8.14 4.53
CA LYS A 131 14.12 8.47 5.96
C LYS A 131 13.16 7.51 6.66
N GLY A 132 13.46 7.19 7.89
CA GLY A 132 12.69 6.24 8.70
C GLY A 132 13.45 4.94 8.91
N GLY A 133 12.80 3.94 9.47
CA GLY A 133 13.40 2.69 9.86
C GLY A 133 12.46 1.49 9.72
N ASP A 134 11.50 1.57 8.82
CA ASP A 134 10.55 0.47 8.58
C ASP A 134 10.36 0.26 7.06
N ILE A 135 9.24 -0.33 6.63
CA ILE A 135 8.96 -0.67 5.22
C ILE A 135 9.13 0.55 4.33
N PHE A 136 10.13 0.51 3.45
CA PHE A 136 10.37 1.56 2.45
C PHE A 136 9.88 1.15 1.06
N CYS A 137 9.62 -0.14 0.85
CA CYS A 137 9.02 -0.69 -0.35
C CYS A 137 8.18 -1.93 0.02
N GLY A 138 6.89 -1.74 0.18
CA GLY A 138 5.87 -2.78 0.17
C GLY A 138 5.30 -2.86 -1.23
N LEU A 139 5.76 -3.82 -2.02
CA LEU A 139 5.37 -4.00 -3.40
C LEU A 139 4.26 -5.05 -3.48
N THR A 140 3.02 -4.61 -3.68
CA THR A 140 1.87 -5.48 -3.93
C THR A 140 1.77 -5.80 -5.40
N PHE A 141 1.59 -7.08 -5.75
CA PHE A 141 1.49 -7.55 -7.13
C PHE A 141 0.61 -8.80 -7.25
N PRO A 142 0.04 -9.10 -8.43
CA PRO A 142 -0.82 -10.25 -8.62
C PRO A 142 -0.04 -11.55 -8.84
N VAL A 143 -0.55 -12.63 -8.26
CA VAL A 143 -0.13 -14.03 -8.49
C VAL A 143 -1.37 -14.79 -8.95
N GLY A 144 -1.64 -14.82 -10.25
CA GLY A 144 -2.91 -15.28 -10.77
C GLY A 144 -4.06 -14.37 -10.36
N LYS A 145 -5.03 -14.91 -9.64
CA LYS A 145 -6.18 -14.14 -9.14
C LYS A 145 -5.93 -13.50 -7.78
N GLU A 146 -4.92 -13.92 -7.07
CA GLU A 146 -4.60 -13.51 -5.71
C GLU A 146 -3.52 -12.43 -5.70
N PRO A 147 -3.57 -11.45 -4.80
CA PRO A 147 -2.49 -10.51 -4.58
C PRO A 147 -1.51 -11.03 -3.52
N VAL A 148 -0.26 -10.54 -3.54
CA VAL A 148 0.71 -10.70 -2.47
C VAL A 148 1.57 -9.46 -2.38
N THR A 149 2.17 -9.17 -1.22
CA THR A 149 3.07 -8.03 -1.05
C THR A 149 4.48 -8.50 -0.71
N LEU A 150 5.48 -8.11 -1.50
CA LEU A 150 6.89 -8.20 -1.12
C LEU A 150 7.19 -7.06 -0.15
N ILE A 151 7.67 -7.41 1.02
CA ILE A 151 8.09 -6.47 2.06
C ILE A 151 9.61 -6.29 1.99
N LEU A 152 10.08 -5.05 1.92
CA LEU A 152 11.49 -4.69 2.08
C LEU A 152 11.64 -3.72 3.25
N GLY A 153 12.39 -4.14 4.26
CA GLY A 153 12.73 -3.35 5.43
C GLY A 153 11.62 -3.27 6.48
N GLY A 154 10.79 -4.29 6.60
CA GLY A 154 9.72 -4.34 7.59
C GLY A 154 10.20 -4.64 9.01
N TRP A 155 9.26 -4.54 9.95
CA TRP A 155 9.42 -4.88 11.37
C TRP A 155 10.68 -4.31 12.01
N GLY A 156 10.87 -3.00 11.84
CA GLY A 156 12.04 -2.30 12.39
C GLY A 156 13.21 -2.15 11.42
N GLY A 157 12.98 -2.40 10.13
CA GLY A 157 13.87 -1.93 9.06
C GLY A 157 14.67 -2.98 8.30
N GLU A 158 14.64 -4.25 8.68
CA GLU A 158 15.49 -5.29 8.07
C GLU A 158 14.72 -6.50 7.52
N LEU A 159 13.46 -6.71 7.94
CA LEU A 159 12.72 -7.89 7.52
C LEU A 159 12.33 -7.81 6.05
N VAL A 160 12.49 -8.94 5.37
CA VAL A 160 12.14 -9.17 3.97
C VAL A 160 11.33 -10.47 3.86
N GLY A 161 10.32 -10.48 3.01
CA GLY A 161 9.50 -11.66 2.73
C GLY A 161 8.20 -11.33 2.00
N LEU A 162 7.46 -12.36 1.64
CA LEU A 162 6.12 -12.22 1.04
C LEU A 162 5.04 -12.21 2.13
N SER A 163 4.16 -11.25 2.07
CA SER A 163 3.04 -11.09 3.01
C SER A 163 1.72 -11.03 2.22
N CYS A 164 0.81 -12.07 2.28
CA CYS A 164 0.89 -13.28 3.11
C CYS A 164 0.95 -14.54 2.22
N ILE A 165 1.53 -15.60 2.77
CA ILE A 165 1.46 -16.96 2.21
C ILE A 165 0.73 -17.85 3.21
N ASP A 166 -0.33 -18.55 2.79
CA ASP A 166 -1.14 -19.46 3.62
C ASP A 166 -1.66 -18.77 4.90
N ARG A 167 -1.94 -17.45 4.82
CA ARG A 167 -2.35 -16.53 5.89
C ARG A 167 -1.25 -16.11 6.88
N TYR A 168 -0.02 -16.57 6.71
CA TYR A 168 1.14 -16.12 7.49
C TYR A 168 1.80 -14.93 6.80
N ASP A 169 2.09 -13.89 7.56
CA ASP A 169 2.74 -12.70 7.02
C ASP A 169 4.24 -12.89 6.79
N ALA A 170 4.92 -11.85 6.30
CA ALA A 170 6.35 -11.92 5.97
C ALA A 170 7.25 -12.27 7.15
N SER A 171 6.80 -12.11 8.39
CA SER A 171 7.57 -12.44 9.60
C SER A 171 7.41 -13.91 10.07
N GLU A 172 6.43 -14.63 9.48
CA GLU A 172 6.00 -15.93 10.02
C GLU A 172 5.96 -17.05 8.96
N ASN A 173 6.41 -16.80 7.73
CA ASN A 173 6.39 -17.81 6.68
C ASN A 173 7.79 -18.15 6.14
N ALA A 174 7.89 -19.15 5.27
CA ALA A 174 9.15 -19.68 4.77
C ALA A 174 10.00 -18.67 3.95
N THR A 175 9.46 -17.49 3.60
CA THR A 175 10.20 -16.46 2.87
C THR A 175 10.83 -15.41 3.78
N THR A 176 10.63 -15.52 5.09
CA THR A 176 11.21 -14.62 6.08
C THR A 176 12.74 -14.61 6.00
N THR A 177 13.31 -13.45 5.77
CA THR A 177 14.77 -13.24 5.86
C THR A 177 15.06 -11.85 6.39
N THR A 178 16.31 -11.62 6.80
CA THR A 178 16.77 -10.33 7.32
C THR A 178 17.88 -9.79 6.43
N ILE A 179 17.70 -8.56 5.97
CA ILE A 179 18.66 -7.83 5.14
C ILE A 179 18.85 -6.43 5.72
N PRO A 180 20.07 -6.03 6.12
CA PRO A 180 20.33 -4.68 6.58
C PRO A 180 20.26 -3.68 5.42
N PHE A 181 19.31 -2.75 5.50
CA PHE A 181 19.16 -1.68 4.52
C PHE A 181 19.76 -0.38 5.01
N LYS A 182 20.52 0.27 4.13
CA LYS A 182 21.05 1.62 4.39
C LYS A 182 20.10 2.67 3.85
N ASN A 183 19.97 3.79 4.57
CA ASN A 183 19.27 4.95 4.05
C ASN A 183 20.07 5.53 2.86
N ASP A 184 19.34 6.12 1.93
CA ASP A 184 19.86 6.74 0.70
C ASP A 184 20.61 5.80 -0.26
N GLN A 185 20.63 4.49 -0.02
CA GLN A 185 21.11 3.49 -0.97
C GLN A 185 19.96 3.01 -1.85
N TRP A 186 20.19 2.97 -3.17
CA TRP A 186 19.30 2.34 -4.13
C TRP A 186 19.50 0.84 -4.15
N TYR A 187 18.40 0.12 -4.30
CA TYR A 187 18.32 -1.33 -4.42
C TYR A 187 17.51 -1.69 -5.66
N ASP A 188 18.04 -2.56 -6.51
CA ASP A 188 17.32 -3.13 -7.62
C ASP A 188 16.36 -4.21 -7.14
N VAL A 189 15.08 -4.06 -7.43
CA VAL A 189 14.01 -4.98 -7.03
C VAL A 189 13.41 -5.61 -8.27
N ARG A 190 13.40 -6.93 -8.34
CA ARG A 190 12.73 -7.69 -9.38
C ARG A 190 11.80 -8.73 -8.80
N VAL A 191 10.63 -8.85 -9.40
CA VAL A 191 9.63 -9.88 -9.10
C VAL A 191 9.30 -10.60 -10.40
N LYS A 192 9.49 -11.91 -10.41
CA LYS A 192 9.11 -12.79 -11.51
C LYS A 192 7.99 -13.71 -11.06
N VAL A 193 6.88 -13.69 -11.79
CA VAL A 193 5.71 -14.53 -11.53
C VAL A 193 5.45 -15.41 -12.74
N THR A 194 5.59 -16.69 -12.54
CA THR A 194 5.22 -17.72 -13.53
C THR A 194 4.01 -18.51 -13.02
N LYS A 195 3.48 -19.42 -13.83
CA LYS A 195 2.45 -20.36 -13.37
C LYS A 195 2.93 -21.25 -12.23
N ALA A 196 4.21 -21.59 -12.22
CA ALA A 196 4.81 -22.50 -11.25
C ALA A 196 5.33 -21.80 -10.00
N ARG A 197 5.88 -20.58 -10.10
CA ARG A 197 6.69 -19.96 -9.05
C ARG A 197 6.48 -18.46 -8.91
N VAL A 198 6.78 -17.97 -7.71
CA VAL A 198 7.05 -16.56 -7.41
C VAL A 198 8.50 -16.45 -6.98
N GLN A 199 9.28 -15.65 -7.69
CA GLN A 199 10.68 -15.37 -7.38
C GLN A 199 10.86 -13.87 -7.18
N CYS A 200 11.59 -13.47 -6.13
CA CYS A 200 11.96 -12.08 -5.90
C CYS A 200 13.47 -11.97 -5.81
N PHE A 201 14.01 -10.88 -6.34
CA PHE A 201 15.44 -10.60 -6.38
C PHE A 201 15.70 -9.20 -5.84
N LEU A 202 16.79 -9.07 -5.14
CA LEU A 202 17.33 -7.81 -4.63
C LEU A 202 18.80 -7.72 -5.06
N ASP A 203 19.17 -6.68 -5.83
CA ASP A 203 20.52 -6.51 -6.39
C ASP A 203 21.01 -7.82 -7.06
N ASP A 204 20.18 -8.42 -7.93
CA ASP A 204 20.38 -9.70 -8.63
C ASP A 204 20.46 -10.95 -7.74
N LYS A 205 20.46 -10.82 -6.42
CA LYS A 205 20.41 -11.96 -5.52
C LYS A 205 18.96 -12.43 -5.35
N GLU A 206 18.69 -13.72 -5.58
CA GLU A 206 17.40 -14.33 -5.27
C GLU A 206 17.18 -14.33 -3.75
N ILE A 207 16.12 -13.67 -3.30
CA ILE A 207 15.74 -13.54 -1.89
C ILE A 207 14.45 -14.29 -1.56
N VAL A 208 13.65 -14.62 -2.57
CA VAL A 208 12.43 -15.41 -2.45
C VAL A 208 12.32 -16.35 -3.66
N ASN A 209 11.96 -17.60 -3.39
CA ASN A 209 11.65 -18.59 -4.41
C ASN A 209 10.59 -19.56 -3.87
N VAL A 210 9.34 -19.35 -4.25
CA VAL A 210 8.18 -20.09 -3.73
C VAL A 210 7.45 -20.79 -4.86
N GLU A 211 7.22 -22.09 -4.72
CA GLU A 211 6.29 -22.84 -5.58
C GLU A 211 4.86 -22.42 -5.28
N ARG A 212 4.06 -22.24 -6.32
CA ARG A 212 2.67 -21.80 -6.17
C ARG A 212 1.71 -22.93 -5.89
N GLU A 213 2.07 -24.16 -6.27
CA GLU A 213 1.20 -25.33 -6.08
C GLU A 213 0.89 -25.54 -4.60
N GLY A 214 -0.40 -25.67 -4.28
CA GLY A 214 -0.88 -25.85 -2.91
C GLY A 214 -0.79 -24.62 -2.01
N ARG A 215 -0.32 -23.47 -2.50
CA ARG A 215 -0.20 -22.22 -1.73
C ARG A 215 -1.39 -21.30 -1.99
N LYS A 216 -1.73 -20.51 -0.98
CA LYS A 216 -2.67 -19.40 -1.04
C LYS A 216 -1.94 -18.10 -0.77
N PHE A 217 -2.08 -17.16 -1.71
CA PHE A 217 -1.52 -15.82 -1.56
C PHE A 217 -2.62 -14.88 -1.11
N SER A 218 -2.26 -13.91 -0.30
CA SER A 218 -3.14 -12.83 0.14
C SER A 218 -2.29 -11.64 0.59
N ILE A 219 -2.97 -10.58 0.99
CA ILE A 219 -2.33 -9.39 1.55
C ILE A 219 -2.90 -9.10 2.93
N ARG A 220 -2.20 -8.27 3.67
CA ARG A 220 -2.72 -7.69 4.90
C ARG A 220 -3.74 -6.60 4.56
N TRP A 221 -4.72 -6.42 5.46
CA TRP A 221 -5.79 -5.43 5.27
C TRP A 221 -5.26 -3.99 5.14
N GLU A 222 -4.12 -3.67 5.77
CA GLU A 222 -3.50 -2.34 5.73
C GLU A 222 -3.07 -1.92 4.32
N VAL A 223 -2.93 -2.86 3.40
CA VAL A 223 -2.51 -2.62 2.01
C VAL A 223 -3.56 -3.03 0.97
N GLU A 224 -4.83 -3.22 1.36
CA GLU A 224 -5.93 -3.54 0.42
C GLU A 224 -6.03 -2.53 -0.72
N GLU A 225 -5.82 -1.26 -0.43
CA GLU A 225 -5.83 -0.20 -1.44
C GLU A 225 -4.69 -0.29 -2.47
N SER A 226 -3.68 -1.16 -2.25
CA SER A 226 -2.57 -1.39 -3.18
C SER A 226 -2.88 -2.37 -4.31
N VAL A 227 -4.07 -2.99 -4.32
CA VAL A 227 -4.45 -4.00 -5.35
C VAL A 227 -4.87 -3.31 -6.65
N PRO A 228 -4.53 -3.86 -7.83
CA PRO A 228 -3.81 -5.12 -8.10
C PRO A 228 -2.28 -4.98 -8.11
N LEU A 229 -1.75 -3.79 -8.30
CA LEU A 229 -0.34 -3.44 -8.26
C LEU A 229 -0.19 -2.13 -7.51
N GLY A 230 0.58 -2.13 -6.43
CA GLY A 230 0.78 -0.94 -5.63
C GLY A 230 2.13 -0.92 -4.93
N LEU A 231 2.52 0.27 -4.55
CA LEU A 231 3.73 0.59 -3.82
C LEU A 231 3.34 1.31 -2.54
N ALA A 232 3.75 0.79 -1.41
CA ALA A 232 3.44 1.39 -0.11
C ALA A 232 4.66 1.42 0.81
N THR A 233 4.66 2.36 1.73
CA THR A 233 5.63 2.44 2.83
C THR A 233 4.88 2.39 4.16
N TRP A 234 5.57 2.06 5.24
CA TRP A 234 5.04 2.12 6.59
C TRP A 234 5.89 3.04 7.45
N LYS A 235 5.32 4.17 7.90
CA LYS A 235 6.01 5.18 8.75
C LYS A 235 7.40 5.57 8.26
N THR A 236 7.63 5.43 6.96
CA THR A 236 8.94 5.57 6.32
C THR A 236 8.79 6.33 5.02
N HIS A 237 9.77 7.15 4.68
CA HIS A 237 9.86 7.82 3.38
C HIS A 237 10.66 6.93 2.44
N GLY A 238 9.97 6.38 1.45
CA GLY A 238 10.55 5.65 0.32
C GLY A 238 10.63 6.50 -0.94
N ALA A 239 11.59 6.22 -1.80
CA ALA A 239 11.67 6.75 -3.16
C ALA A 239 11.81 5.58 -4.14
N LEU A 240 11.09 5.66 -5.26
CA LEU A 240 11.01 4.59 -6.26
C LEU A 240 11.20 5.19 -7.66
N ARG A 241 11.84 4.45 -8.55
CA ARG A 241 12.03 4.85 -9.95
C ARG A 241 12.16 3.63 -10.86
N ASN A 242 12.21 3.87 -12.17
CA ASN A 242 12.41 2.82 -13.18
C ASN A 242 11.40 1.67 -13.08
N ILE A 243 10.13 2.01 -12.73
CA ILE A 243 9.07 1.02 -12.53
C ILE A 243 8.59 0.54 -13.89
N ARG A 244 8.78 -0.74 -14.18
CA ARG A 244 8.57 -1.32 -15.51
C ARG A 244 8.11 -2.77 -15.43
N LEU A 245 7.33 -3.18 -16.41
CA LEU A 245 6.77 -4.53 -16.56
C LEU A 245 7.17 -5.10 -17.91
N ARG A 246 7.35 -6.42 -17.97
CA ARG A 246 7.45 -7.17 -19.23
C ARG A 246 6.70 -8.51 -19.15
N ARG A 247 6.24 -8.99 -20.27
CA ARG A 247 5.81 -10.38 -20.44
C ARG A 247 7.05 -11.26 -20.60
N LEU A 248 7.05 -12.41 -19.94
CA LEU A 248 8.12 -13.41 -20.09
C LEU A 248 8.03 -14.09 -21.45
N ILE A 249 9.18 -14.43 -22.03
CA ILE A 249 9.28 -15.33 -23.17
C ILE A 249 9.12 -16.79 -22.73
N ASP A 250 8.81 -17.70 -23.65
CA ASP A 250 8.53 -19.10 -23.30
C ASP A 250 9.68 -19.80 -22.55
N ALA A 251 10.93 -19.48 -22.88
CA ALA A 251 12.10 -20.05 -22.21
C ALA A 251 12.27 -19.58 -20.73
N GLU A 252 11.52 -18.58 -20.28
CA GLU A 252 11.58 -18.03 -18.94
C GLU A 252 10.41 -18.46 -18.04
N LYS A 253 9.41 -19.18 -18.61
CA LYS A 253 8.15 -19.57 -17.93
C LYS A 253 8.24 -20.87 -17.11
#